data_ef445926ffa81ea52b4e9379d226d5fd
#
_entry.id   ef445926ffa81ea52b4e9379d226d5fd
#
_cell.length_a   1.000
_cell.length_b   1.000
_cell.length_c   1.000
_cell.angle_alpha   90.00
_cell.angle_beta   90.00
_cell.angle_gamma   90.00
#
_symmetry.space_group_name_H-M   'P 1'
#
loop_
_entity.id
_entity.type
_entity.pdbx_description
1 polymer ?
#
loop_
_entity_poly.entity_id
_entity_poly.type
_entity_poly.pdbx_seq_one_letter_code
_entity_poly.pdbx_strand_id
1 'polypeptide(L)'
;TAEVVDLSDATVTPGMIDAHMHMDYIDWHTIREEVYTTSEEAKTIAIIRTAQKTLSRGFTTVRHPGGITSNGFGVLDVKRAIEKGYITGSRIVAAPRFLCAAGSHGDLSQGFARNPELSNIVQNLRLSLGAGKDFFVNAVREEIKYGADFIKIMATGGFFTPYDNPSQQQMNDEELKAIMDTAHEWGKTVTAHVYSVDHMQKLIKFGIDGMEHCSLMDEETAQMIIDNDVYVVPTFCPYEEAVHYDPVMIQTKQEEYRIKLEYYKDALQAGREVIKNCKCKLGYGTDMVATHQNYESGYEFKAWMESGMGTFRTLHAATKVNSEILQLEDKIGTLEPGKYADIAAWKRDLMTDPYALLDCAFVMKEGVIYPTEKCEELTD
;
A
#
# COMPACT_ATOMS: atom_id res chain seq x y z
N THR A 1 36.42 8.36 17.84
CA THR A 1 36.40 6.90 17.73
C THR A 1 35.04 6.52 17.14
N ALA A 2 35.06 5.78 16.03
CA ALA A 2 33.83 5.26 15.46
C ALA A 2 33.22 4.22 16.43
N GLU A 3 31.91 4.25 16.59
CA GLU A 3 31.18 3.18 17.25
C GLU A 3 31.15 1.97 16.30
N VAL A 4 31.41 0.79 16.80
CA VAL A 4 31.40 -0.46 16.04
C VAL A 4 30.15 -1.26 16.46
N VAL A 5 29.32 -1.61 15.51
CA VAL A 5 28.19 -2.52 15.70
C VAL A 5 28.56 -3.84 15.04
N ASP A 6 28.65 -4.91 15.84
CA ASP A 6 28.94 -6.25 15.35
C ASP A 6 27.67 -6.96 14.93
N LEU A 7 27.54 -7.21 13.62
CA LEU A 7 26.43 -7.92 12.97
C LEU A 7 26.95 -9.17 12.23
N SER A 8 28.07 -9.75 12.67
CA SER A 8 28.73 -10.90 12.01
C SER A 8 27.85 -12.16 11.98
N ASP A 9 26.83 -12.26 12.85
CA ASP A 9 25.86 -13.36 12.92
C ASP A 9 24.52 -13.08 12.19
N ALA A 10 24.49 -12.02 11.37
CA ALA A 10 23.26 -11.57 10.71
C ALA A 10 23.51 -11.23 9.23
N THR A 11 22.46 -11.33 8.42
CA THR A 11 22.46 -10.80 7.04
C THR A 11 22.05 -9.33 7.07
N VAL A 12 22.92 -8.46 6.55
CA VAL A 12 22.67 -7.01 6.49
C VAL A 12 22.08 -6.62 5.14
N THR A 13 21.06 -5.78 5.16
CA THR A 13 20.37 -5.24 4.00
C THR A 13 20.22 -3.72 4.13
N PRO A 14 19.93 -2.99 3.06
CA PRO A 14 19.32 -1.66 3.19
C PRO A 14 18.07 -1.75 4.05
N GLY A 15 17.69 -0.67 4.71
CA GLY A 15 16.37 -0.58 5.36
C GLY A 15 15.26 -0.91 4.37
N MET A 16 14.35 -1.81 4.78
CA MET A 16 13.26 -2.25 3.92
C MET A 16 12.24 -1.14 3.69
N ILE A 17 11.55 -1.22 2.58
CA ILE A 17 10.52 -0.27 2.16
C ILE A 17 9.24 -1.04 1.86
N ASP A 18 8.13 -0.67 2.50
CA ASP A 18 6.79 -1.14 2.15
C ASP A 18 6.08 -0.07 1.31
N ALA A 19 5.81 -0.38 0.04
CA ALA A 19 5.24 0.57 -0.91
C ALA A 19 3.70 0.57 -0.95
N HIS A 20 3.03 -0.18 -0.06
CA HIS A 20 1.57 -0.18 0.02
C HIS A 20 1.08 -0.53 1.42
N MET A 21 0.94 0.48 2.28
CA MET A 21 0.49 0.30 3.66
C MET A 21 -0.54 1.36 4.04
N HIS A 22 -1.76 0.93 4.39
CA HIS A 22 -2.79 1.80 4.95
C HIS A 22 -2.56 1.99 6.44
N MET A 23 -1.93 3.10 6.83
CA MET A 23 -1.44 3.33 8.20
C MET A 23 -2.54 3.75 9.18
N ASP A 24 -3.67 4.20 8.69
CA ASP A 24 -4.79 4.75 9.48
C ASP A 24 -5.85 3.71 9.84
N TYR A 25 -5.63 2.45 9.51
CA TYR A 25 -6.50 1.36 9.93
C TYR A 25 -6.26 1.02 11.40
N ILE A 26 -7.31 1.15 12.22
CA ILE A 26 -7.25 0.88 13.66
C ILE A 26 -7.69 -0.55 13.95
N ASP A 27 -8.87 -0.92 13.44
CA ASP A 27 -9.44 -2.25 13.57
C ASP A 27 -10.31 -2.55 12.36
N TRP A 28 -10.02 -3.65 11.69
CA TRP A 28 -10.77 -4.04 10.51
C TRP A 28 -12.23 -4.45 10.78
N HIS A 29 -12.52 -5.01 11.95
CA HIS A 29 -13.88 -5.45 12.28
C HIS A 29 -14.86 -4.31 12.32
N THR A 30 -14.39 -3.16 12.74
CA THR A 30 -15.17 -1.94 12.94
C THR A 30 -14.85 -0.88 11.89
N ILE A 31 -14.02 -1.18 10.89
CA ILE A 31 -13.48 -0.18 9.95
C ILE A 31 -14.56 0.69 9.31
N ARG A 32 -15.73 0.12 8.98
CA ARG A 32 -16.84 0.87 8.40
C ARG A 32 -17.47 1.80 9.41
N GLU A 33 -17.55 1.40 10.67
CA GLU A 33 -18.10 2.17 11.77
C GLU A 33 -17.05 3.13 12.34
N GLU A 34 -15.82 2.67 12.52
CA GLU A 34 -14.71 3.46 13.06
C GLU A 34 -14.31 4.64 12.20
N VAL A 35 -14.37 4.52 10.89
CA VAL A 35 -14.15 5.66 9.98
C VAL A 35 -15.00 6.87 10.37
N TYR A 36 -16.20 6.64 10.84
CA TYR A 36 -17.17 7.69 11.16
C TYR A 36 -17.32 7.98 12.65
N THR A 37 -16.91 7.08 13.50
CA THR A 37 -17.10 7.18 14.97
C THR A 37 -15.81 7.49 15.71
N THR A 38 -14.64 7.18 15.15
CA THR A 38 -13.36 7.46 15.77
C THR A 38 -12.89 8.88 15.44
N SER A 39 -12.37 9.59 16.44
CA SER A 39 -11.84 10.94 16.25
C SER A 39 -10.59 10.93 15.36
N GLU A 40 -10.32 12.04 14.67
CA GLU A 40 -9.13 12.21 13.83
C GLU A 40 -7.84 12.15 14.67
N GLU A 41 -7.89 12.59 15.93
CA GLU A 41 -6.78 12.48 16.88
C GLU A 41 -6.47 11.02 17.19
N ALA A 42 -7.48 10.17 17.42
CA ALA A 42 -7.28 8.75 17.67
C ALA A 42 -6.70 8.04 16.45
N LYS A 43 -7.17 8.37 15.24
CA LYS A 43 -6.58 7.87 13.98
C LYS A 43 -5.13 8.32 13.82
N THR A 44 -4.82 9.56 14.14
CA THR A 44 -3.44 10.08 14.12
C THR A 44 -2.54 9.31 15.09
N ILE A 45 -3.02 8.98 16.29
CA ILE A 45 -2.29 8.14 17.25
C ILE A 45 -2.04 6.73 16.69
N ALA A 46 -3.03 6.15 16.00
CA ALA A 46 -2.85 4.85 15.34
C ALA A 46 -1.76 4.90 14.25
N ILE A 47 -1.72 5.97 13.44
CA ILE A 47 -0.66 6.17 12.44
C ILE A 47 0.71 6.27 13.10
N ILE A 48 0.84 6.99 14.23
CA ILE A 48 2.10 7.05 14.99
C ILE A 48 2.53 5.65 15.44
N ARG A 49 1.61 4.87 16.03
CA ARG A 49 1.88 3.49 16.45
C ARG A 49 2.33 2.64 15.26
N THR A 50 1.62 2.70 14.15
CA THR A 50 1.97 1.95 12.94
C THR A 50 3.37 2.32 12.44
N ALA A 51 3.70 3.61 12.35
CA ALA A 51 5.02 4.06 11.92
C ALA A 51 6.16 3.58 12.84
N GLN A 52 5.93 3.59 14.16
CA GLN A 52 6.91 3.11 15.14
C GLN A 52 7.09 1.59 15.07
N LYS A 53 6.00 0.84 15.02
CA LYS A 53 6.03 -0.62 14.91
C LYS A 53 6.71 -1.05 13.61
N THR A 54 6.36 -0.45 12.48
CA THR A 54 6.98 -0.77 11.18
C THR A 54 8.49 -0.52 11.20
N LEU A 55 8.95 0.59 11.82
CA LEU A 55 10.38 0.85 11.98
C LEU A 55 11.06 -0.25 12.83
N SER A 56 10.44 -0.67 13.94
CA SER A 56 10.98 -1.72 14.80
C SER A 56 11.06 -3.10 14.11
N ARG A 57 10.34 -3.29 13.00
CA ARG A 57 10.37 -4.47 12.13
C ARG A 57 11.40 -4.37 10.98
N GLY A 58 12.25 -3.31 10.94
CA GLY A 58 13.29 -3.15 9.92
C GLY A 58 12.82 -2.45 8.63
N PHE A 59 11.58 -2.01 8.57
CA PHE A 59 11.05 -1.22 7.44
C PHE A 59 11.22 0.27 7.75
N THR A 60 12.28 0.87 7.19
CA THR A 60 12.66 2.26 7.49
C THR A 60 11.82 3.29 6.72
N THR A 61 11.14 2.87 5.67
CA THR A 61 10.28 3.72 4.83
C THR A 61 8.98 2.99 4.48
N VAL A 62 7.88 3.73 4.45
CA VAL A 62 6.56 3.24 4.04
C VAL A 62 5.91 4.21 3.05
N ARG A 63 5.15 3.67 2.09
CA ARG A 63 4.26 4.45 1.24
C ARG A 63 2.81 4.19 1.66
N HIS A 64 2.11 5.27 2.01
CA HIS A 64 0.69 5.24 2.35
C HIS A 64 -0.14 5.65 1.13
N PRO A 65 -0.83 4.71 0.45
CA PRO A 65 -1.55 4.98 -0.80
C PRO A 65 -3.00 5.43 -0.55
N GLY A 66 -3.18 6.34 0.38
CA GLY A 66 -4.48 6.87 0.73
C GLY A 66 -5.12 6.21 1.95
N GLY A 67 -5.80 7.01 2.72
CA GLY A 67 -6.52 6.58 3.91
C GLY A 67 -8.02 6.57 3.71
N ILE A 68 -8.68 5.93 4.65
CA ILE A 68 -10.14 5.87 4.76
C ILE A 68 -10.69 6.97 5.68
N THR A 69 -9.81 7.74 6.30
CA THR A 69 -10.19 8.80 7.22
C THR A 69 -10.93 9.93 6.50
N SER A 70 -11.82 10.60 7.21
CA SER A 70 -12.68 11.65 6.62
C SER A 70 -11.87 12.81 6.02
N ASN A 71 -10.77 13.23 6.67
CA ASN A 71 -9.93 14.32 6.21
C ASN A 71 -8.57 13.90 5.65
N GLY A 72 -8.05 12.70 5.99
CA GLY A 72 -6.79 12.14 5.48
C GLY A 72 -5.51 12.85 5.95
N PHE A 73 -5.60 13.90 6.76
CA PHE A 73 -4.41 14.73 7.05
C PHE A 73 -3.54 14.21 8.18
N GLY A 74 -4.06 13.33 9.03
CA GLY A 74 -3.31 12.75 10.14
C GLY A 74 -1.99 12.12 9.69
N VAL A 75 -1.97 11.46 8.54
CA VAL A 75 -0.73 10.88 7.99
C VAL A 75 0.31 11.94 7.62
N LEU A 76 -0.11 13.09 7.08
CA LEU A 76 0.79 14.19 6.73
C LEU A 76 1.35 14.89 7.98
N ASP A 77 0.56 14.98 9.04
CA ASP A 77 1.00 15.54 10.31
C ASP A 77 2.00 14.63 11.00
N VAL A 78 1.77 13.31 10.98
CA VAL A 78 2.73 12.31 11.48
C VAL A 78 4.02 12.33 10.65
N LYS A 79 3.92 12.37 9.31
CA LYS A 79 5.08 12.53 8.41
C LYS A 79 5.93 13.72 8.82
N ARG A 80 5.32 14.90 8.95
CA ARG A 80 6.01 16.14 9.36
C ARG A 80 6.61 16.05 10.76
N ALA A 81 5.93 15.39 11.69
CA ALA A 81 6.43 15.20 13.05
C ALA A 81 7.66 14.28 13.09
N ILE A 82 7.69 13.23 12.26
CA ILE A 82 8.87 12.36 12.09
C ILE A 82 10.02 13.13 11.44
N GLU A 83 9.77 13.87 10.34
CA GLU A 83 10.78 14.70 9.65
C GLU A 83 11.42 15.76 10.56
N LYS A 84 10.64 16.30 11.51
CA LYS A 84 11.12 17.28 12.50
C LYS A 84 11.73 16.65 13.75
N GLY A 85 11.73 15.31 13.85
CA GLY A 85 12.25 14.58 15.00
C GLY A 85 11.40 14.74 16.28
N TYR A 86 10.12 15.14 16.17
CA TYR A 86 9.22 15.21 17.33
C TYR A 86 8.78 13.84 17.81
N ILE A 87 8.68 12.90 16.89
CA ILE A 87 8.38 11.48 17.15
C ILE A 87 9.28 10.60 16.30
N THR A 88 9.46 9.37 16.72
CA THR A 88 10.17 8.33 15.96
C THR A 88 9.18 7.55 15.08
N GLY A 89 9.68 6.96 13.99
CA GLY A 89 8.90 6.12 13.08
C GLY A 89 9.57 5.96 11.73
N SER A 90 9.01 5.10 10.89
CA SER A 90 9.42 4.96 9.48
C SER A 90 9.20 6.27 8.73
N ARG A 91 10.06 6.54 7.75
CA ARG A 91 9.84 7.65 6.79
C ARG A 91 8.54 7.39 6.02
N ILE A 92 7.71 8.40 5.84
CA ILE A 92 6.41 8.27 5.20
C ILE A 92 6.40 9.01 3.86
N VAL A 93 5.96 8.32 2.81
CA VAL A 93 5.58 8.89 1.51
C VAL A 93 4.07 8.67 1.36
N ALA A 94 3.28 9.72 1.14
CA ALA A 94 1.84 9.60 1.28
C ALA A 94 1.03 10.28 0.16
N ALA A 95 0.01 9.56 -0.34
CA ALA A 95 -1.23 10.14 -0.81
C ALA A 95 -2.17 10.15 0.40
N PRO A 96 -2.59 11.31 0.93
CA PRO A 96 -3.38 11.33 2.16
C PRO A 96 -4.74 10.65 2.02
N ARG A 97 -5.38 10.78 0.86
CA ARG A 97 -6.66 10.13 0.53
C ARG A 97 -6.56 9.46 -0.84
N PHE A 98 -7.28 8.37 -1.04
CA PHE A 98 -7.51 7.85 -2.39
C PHE A 98 -8.74 8.52 -3.01
N LEU A 99 -8.65 8.93 -4.27
CA LEU A 99 -9.76 9.49 -5.01
C LEU A 99 -10.63 8.36 -5.56
N CYS A 100 -11.93 8.44 -5.37
CA CYS A 100 -12.87 7.42 -5.80
C CYS A 100 -14.22 8.00 -6.24
N ALA A 101 -14.89 7.28 -7.13
CA ALA A 101 -16.23 7.64 -7.56
C ALA A 101 -17.27 7.24 -6.50
N ALA A 102 -18.39 7.96 -6.45
CA ALA A 102 -19.50 7.59 -5.59
C ALA A 102 -20.04 6.19 -5.96
N GLY A 103 -20.26 5.35 -4.95
CA GLY A 103 -20.65 3.95 -5.13
C GLY A 103 -19.52 2.99 -5.52
N SER A 104 -18.27 3.45 -5.56
CA SER A 104 -17.11 2.64 -5.93
C SER A 104 -16.50 1.87 -4.75
N HIS A 105 -15.43 1.10 -5.04
CA HIS A 105 -14.66 0.34 -4.05
C HIS A 105 -14.21 1.17 -2.83
N GLY A 106 -13.81 2.41 -3.06
CA GLY A 106 -13.42 3.32 -1.99
C GLY A 106 -14.56 4.01 -1.27
N ASP A 107 -15.81 3.78 -1.65
CA ASP A 107 -16.97 4.39 -1.00
C ASP A 107 -17.47 3.55 0.19
N LEU A 108 -16.96 3.84 1.36
CA LEU A 108 -17.36 3.15 2.60
C LEU A 108 -18.78 3.51 3.08
N SER A 109 -19.44 4.51 2.46
CA SER A 109 -20.82 4.88 2.79
C SER A 109 -21.83 3.79 2.42
N GLN A 110 -21.42 2.79 1.63
CA GLN A 110 -22.28 1.65 1.26
C GLN A 110 -22.92 0.93 2.46
N GLY A 111 -22.23 0.90 3.61
CA GLY A 111 -22.78 0.33 4.85
C GLY A 111 -24.01 1.10 5.36
N PHE A 112 -24.18 2.36 4.96
CA PHE A 112 -25.27 3.25 5.34
C PHE A 112 -26.26 3.51 4.20
N ALA A 113 -26.11 2.88 3.06
CA ALA A 113 -26.87 3.16 1.83
C ALA A 113 -28.39 3.01 2.00
N ARG A 114 -28.85 2.17 2.96
CA ARG A 114 -30.27 1.99 3.27
C ARG A 114 -30.85 3.07 4.19
N ASN A 115 -30.00 3.96 4.72
CA ASN A 115 -30.41 5.14 5.47
C ASN A 115 -29.90 6.39 4.75
N PRO A 116 -30.77 7.05 3.91
CA PRO A 116 -30.31 8.18 3.08
C PRO A 116 -29.75 9.36 3.88
N GLU A 117 -30.20 9.60 5.10
CA GLU A 117 -29.70 10.69 5.93
C GLU A 117 -28.27 10.43 6.39
N LEU A 118 -27.98 9.21 6.88
CA LEU A 118 -26.63 8.81 7.25
C LEU A 118 -25.71 8.74 6.02
N SER A 119 -26.19 8.18 4.93
CA SER A 119 -25.43 8.10 3.68
C SER A 119 -25.00 9.49 3.19
N ASN A 120 -25.91 10.47 3.22
CA ASN A 120 -25.61 11.86 2.83
C ASN A 120 -24.58 12.52 3.76
N ILE A 121 -24.69 12.32 5.07
CA ILE A 121 -23.71 12.84 6.03
C ILE A 121 -22.34 12.28 5.73
N VAL A 122 -22.25 10.96 5.57
CA VAL A 122 -20.99 10.25 5.31
C VAL A 122 -20.34 10.69 4.00
N GLN A 123 -21.10 10.80 2.92
CA GLN A 123 -20.61 11.29 1.63
C GLN A 123 -20.08 12.73 1.72
N ASN A 124 -20.77 13.61 2.44
CA ASN A 124 -20.36 15.00 2.60
C ASN A 124 -19.09 15.16 3.46
N LEU A 125 -18.76 14.17 4.30
CA LEU A 125 -17.52 14.17 5.07
C LEU A 125 -16.30 13.73 4.24
N ARG A 126 -16.51 13.11 3.06
CA ARG A 126 -15.42 12.58 2.23
C ARG A 126 -15.16 13.45 1.01
N LEU A 127 -14.21 14.35 1.12
CA LEU A 127 -13.79 15.26 0.06
C LEU A 127 -13.14 14.56 -1.16
N SER A 128 -12.75 13.31 -1.02
CA SER A 128 -12.14 12.48 -2.08
C SER A 128 -13.15 11.62 -2.85
N LEU A 129 -14.44 11.70 -2.49
CA LEU A 129 -15.52 10.91 -3.06
C LEU A 129 -16.46 11.82 -3.87
N GLY A 130 -16.61 11.55 -5.17
CA GLY A 130 -17.48 12.35 -6.03
C GLY A 130 -17.60 11.82 -7.45
N ALA A 131 -18.00 12.68 -8.37
CA ALA A 131 -18.17 12.34 -9.79
C ALA A 131 -17.92 13.54 -10.70
N GLY A 132 -17.50 13.25 -11.92
CA GLY A 132 -17.27 14.22 -12.98
C GLY A 132 -15.85 14.81 -12.97
N LYS A 133 -15.35 15.15 -14.16
CA LYS A 133 -13.97 15.63 -14.33
C LYS A 133 -13.61 16.84 -13.46
N ASP A 134 -14.55 17.81 -13.34
CA ASP A 134 -14.27 19.03 -12.58
C ASP A 134 -14.11 18.75 -11.09
N PHE A 135 -14.85 17.77 -10.55
CA PHE A 135 -14.66 17.29 -9.21
C PHE A 135 -13.25 16.73 -9.03
N PHE A 136 -12.81 15.83 -9.91
CA PHE A 136 -11.50 15.19 -9.78
C PHE A 136 -10.33 16.13 -10.04
N VAL A 137 -10.45 17.10 -10.93
CA VAL A 137 -9.46 18.19 -11.08
C VAL A 137 -9.27 18.95 -9.76
N ASN A 138 -10.38 19.31 -9.10
CA ASN A 138 -10.31 20.00 -7.82
C ASN A 138 -9.77 19.10 -6.70
N ALA A 139 -10.18 17.82 -6.67
CA ALA A 139 -9.70 16.86 -5.68
C ALA A 139 -8.18 16.63 -5.78
N VAL A 140 -7.63 16.46 -6.99
CA VAL A 140 -6.17 16.35 -7.21
C VAL A 140 -5.44 17.60 -6.70
N ARG A 141 -5.94 18.79 -7.04
CA ARG A 141 -5.34 20.06 -6.57
C ARG A 141 -5.40 20.19 -5.05
N GLU A 142 -6.45 19.70 -4.45
CA GLU A 142 -6.60 19.70 -2.99
C GLU A 142 -5.61 18.75 -2.32
N GLU A 143 -5.45 17.50 -2.82
CA GLU A 143 -4.42 16.58 -2.34
C GLU A 143 -3.03 17.23 -2.40
N ILE A 144 -2.68 17.84 -3.53
CA ILE A 144 -1.39 18.53 -3.72
C ILE A 144 -1.24 19.73 -2.78
N LYS A 145 -2.27 20.55 -2.63
CA LYS A 145 -2.30 21.68 -1.71
C LYS A 145 -1.96 21.29 -0.27
N TYR A 146 -2.44 20.14 0.18
CA TYR A 146 -2.18 19.65 1.53
C TYR A 146 -0.82 18.96 1.68
N GLY A 147 -0.16 18.61 0.58
CA GLY A 147 1.20 18.07 0.58
C GLY A 147 1.28 16.60 0.24
N ALA A 148 0.36 16.10 -0.58
CA ALA A 148 0.48 14.76 -1.16
C ALA A 148 1.80 14.60 -1.92
N ASP A 149 2.47 13.49 -1.75
CA ASP A 149 3.67 13.13 -2.51
C ASP A 149 3.29 12.62 -3.90
N PHE A 150 2.19 11.90 -4.01
CA PHE A 150 1.62 11.32 -5.23
C PHE A 150 0.09 11.27 -5.13
N ILE A 151 -0.58 10.88 -6.20
CA ILE A 151 -2.04 10.72 -6.24
C ILE A 151 -2.40 9.24 -6.32
N LYS A 152 -3.36 8.80 -5.52
CA LYS A 152 -3.96 7.44 -5.57
C LYS A 152 -5.39 7.50 -6.01
N ILE A 153 -5.78 6.59 -6.92
CA ILE A 153 -7.15 6.43 -7.40
C ILE A 153 -7.65 5.00 -7.25
N MET A 154 -8.97 4.85 -7.20
CA MET A 154 -9.67 3.57 -7.27
C MET A 154 -10.29 3.43 -8.66
N ALA A 155 -9.58 2.77 -9.59
CA ALA A 155 -9.99 2.70 -10.99
C ALA A 155 -10.99 1.56 -11.26
N THR A 156 -10.87 0.44 -10.54
CA THR A 156 -11.80 -0.70 -10.63
C THR A 156 -12.42 -1.03 -9.29
N GLY A 157 -13.46 -1.86 -9.31
CA GLY A 157 -13.95 -2.53 -8.12
C GLY A 157 -12.92 -3.52 -7.56
N GLY A 158 -13.24 -4.16 -6.44
CA GLY A 158 -12.32 -5.03 -5.73
C GLY A 158 -12.97 -6.27 -5.14
N PHE A 159 -12.17 -6.99 -4.37
CA PHE A 159 -12.62 -8.21 -3.70
C PHE A 159 -13.32 -7.93 -2.37
N PHE A 160 -12.93 -6.89 -1.65
CA PHE A 160 -13.33 -6.64 -0.25
C PHE A 160 -14.57 -5.78 -0.06
N THR A 161 -15.25 -5.37 -1.12
CA THR A 161 -16.49 -4.59 -1.07
C THR A 161 -17.69 -5.37 -1.59
N PRO A 162 -18.91 -5.16 -1.05
CA PRO A 162 -20.04 -6.05 -1.34
C PRO A 162 -20.65 -5.90 -2.74
N TYR A 163 -20.75 -4.70 -3.31
CA TYR A 163 -21.57 -4.45 -4.49
C TYR A 163 -20.78 -4.14 -5.76
N ASP A 164 -19.50 -4.46 -5.78
CA ASP A 164 -18.63 -4.30 -6.93
C ASP A 164 -17.90 -5.61 -7.27
N ASN A 165 -17.12 -5.57 -8.34
CA ASN A 165 -16.19 -6.67 -8.63
C ASN A 165 -14.93 -6.16 -9.33
N PRO A 166 -13.84 -6.95 -9.33
CA PRO A 166 -12.54 -6.56 -9.88
C PRO A 166 -12.53 -6.17 -11.37
N SER A 167 -13.53 -6.60 -12.12
CA SER A 167 -13.64 -6.32 -13.57
C SER A 167 -14.48 -5.09 -13.89
N GLN A 168 -14.99 -4.36 -12.89
CA GLN A 168 -15.82 -3.17 -13.13
C GLN A 168 -14.98 -1.90 -13.13
N GLN A 169 -15.05 -1.13 -14.22
CA GLN A 169 -14.55 0.24 -14.25
C GLN A 169 -15.42 1.13 -13.36
N GLN A 170 -14.79 1.90 -12.50
CA GLN A 170 -15.49 2.73 -11.52
C GLN A 170 -15.32 4.24 -11.75
N MET A 171 -14.35 4.63 -12.55
CA MET A 171 -14.19 6.00 -13.04
C MET A 171 -14.30 5.99 -14.56
N ASN A 172 -15.01 6.95 -15.16
CA ASN A 172 -15.10 7.06 -16.61
C ASN A 172 -13.80 7.63 -17.22
N ASP A 173 -13.68 7.56 -18.54
CA ASP A 173 -12.45 7.94 -19.24
C ASP A 173 -12.12 9.43 -19.11
N GLU A 174 -13.13 10.31 -19.03
CA GLU A 174 -12.91 11.75 -18.83
C GLU A 174 -12.37 12.04 -17.42
N GLU A 175 -12.87 11.33 -16.41
CA GLU A 175 -12.43 11.44 -15.02
C GLU A 175 -10.98 10.96 -14.87
N LEU A 176 -10.67 9.78 -15.40
CA LEU A 176 -9.31 9.22 -15.37
C LEU A 176 -8.31 10.16 -16.05
N LYS A 177 -8.65 10.63 -17.27
CA LYS A 177 -7.79 11.55 -18.00
C LYS A 177 -7.60 12.88 -17.28
N ALA A 178 -8.65 13.44 -16.69
CA ALA A 178 -8.57 14.69 -15.93
C ALA A 178 -7.64 14.57 -14.70
N ILE A 179 -7.66 13.42 -14.03
CA ILE A 179 -6.75 13.15 -12.91
C ILE A 179 -5.30 13.10 -13.39
N MET A 180 -5.00 12.30 -14.44
CA MET A 180 -3.65 12.17 -14.98
C MET A 180 -3.09 13.52 -15.43
N ASP A 181 -3.82 14.22 -16.29
CA ASP A 181 -3.41 15.53 -16.82
C ASP A 181 -3.13 16.51 -15.67
N THR A 182 -4.04 16.61 -14.69
CA THR A 182 -3.89 17.55 -13.57
C THR A 182 -2.70 17.19 -12.67
N ALA A 183 -2.53 15.91 -12.32
CA ALA A 183 -1.43 15.48 -11.47
C ALA A 183 -0.08 15.73 -12.15
N HIS A 184 0.07 15.35 -13.42
CA HIS A 184 1.30 15.50 -14.18
C HIS A 184 1.66 16.98 -14.43
N GLU A 185 0.67 17.86 -14.70
CA GLU A 185 0.90 19.30 -14.79
C GLU A 185 1.53 19.88 -13.51
N TRP A 186 1.27 19.26 -12.36
CA TRP A 186 1.82 19.64 -11.06
C TRP A 186 3.04 18.80 -10.62
N GLY A 187 3.57 17.96 -11.53
CA GLY A 187 4.73 17.12 -11.28
C GLY A 187 4.49 15.99 -10.27
N LYS A 188 3.24 15.51 -10.19
CA LYS A 188 2.87 14.39 -9.31
C LYS A 188 2.59 13.14 -10.11
N THR A 189 3.07 11.99 -9.62
CA THR A 189 2.74 10.67 -10.16
C THR A 189 1.35 10.23 -9.70
N VAL A 190 0.73 9.35 -10.50
CA VAL A 190 -0.56 8.74 -10.21
C VAL A 190 -0.41 7.23 -10.14
N THR A 191 -0.96 6.62 -9.11
CA THR A 191 -1.08 5.16 -9.01
C THR A 191 -2.53 4.74 -8.83
N ALA A 192 -2.91 3.58 -9.37
CA ALA A 192 -4.28 3.11 -9.42
C ALA A 192 -4.45 1.72 -8.79
N HIS A 193 -5.45 1.57 -7.93
CA HIS A 193 -6.04 0.27 -7.61
C HIS A 193 -6.72 -0.26 -8.87
N VAL A 194 -6.27 -1.41 -9.39
CA VAL A 194 -6.77 -2.02 -10.62
C VAL A 194 -6.48 -3.53 -10.65
N TYR A 195 -7.43 -4.30 -11.19
CA TYR A 195 -7.28 -5.75 -11.30
C TYR A 195 -7.32 -6.29 -12.72
N SER A 196 -8.20 -5.79 -13.56
CA SER A 196 -8.53 -6.40 -14.85
C SER A 196 -7.69 -5.86 -16.01
N VAL A 197 -7.42 -6.73 -16.99
CA VAL A 197 -6.61 -6.46 -18.18
C VAL A 197 -7.06 -5.20 -18.92
N ASP A 198 -8.34 -5.13 -19.29
CA ASP A 198 -8.86 -4.00 -20.10
C ASP A 198 -8.62 -2.64 -19.42
N HIS A 199 -8.72 -2.60 -18.09
CA HIS A 199 -8.56 -1.37 -17.32
C HIS A 199 -7.09 -1.03 -17.10
N MET A 200 -6.22 -2.02 -16.87
CA MET A 200 -4.77 -1.81 -16.85
C MET A 200 -4.27 -1.23 -18.16
N GLN A 201 -4.64 -1.84 -19.30
CA GLN A 201 -4.24 -1.36 -20.63
C GLN A 201 -4.79 0.04 -20.93
N LYS A 202 -6.01 0.36 -20.46
CA LYS A 202 -6.59 1.71 -20.58
C LYS A 202 -5.79 2.73 -19.76
N LEU A 203 -5.47 2.43 -18.50
CA LEU A 203 -4.68 3.30 -17.64
C LEU A 203 -3.28 3.57 -18.23
N ILE A 204 -2.62 2.55 -18.78
CA ILE A 204 -1.34 2.71 -19.48
C ILE A 204 -1.47 3.71 -20.64
N LYS A 205 -2.54 3.59 -21.47
CA LYS A 205 -2.80 4.53 -22.57
C LYS A 205 -3.07 5.95 -22.11
N PHE A 206 -3.55 6.15 -20.88
CA PHE A 206 -3.77 7.47 -20.28
C PHE A 206 -2.54 8.01 -19.54
N GLY A 207 -1.44 7.25 -19.50
CA GLY A 207 -0.17 7.69 -18.93
C GLY A 207 -0.05 7.48 -17.42
N ILE A 208 -0.67 6.43 -16.87
CA ILE A 208 -0.49 6.05 -15.47
C ILE A 208 0.97 5.77 -15.14
N ASP A 209 1.44 6.19 -13.97
CA ASP A 209 2.83 5.95 -13.53
C ASP A 209 2.98 4.61 -12.82
N GLY A 210 1.95 4.17 -12.11
CA GLY A 210 1.96 2.91 -11.38
C GLY A 210 0.60 2.30 -11.15
N MET A 211 0.60 1.00 -10.85
CA MET A 211 -0.61 0.24 -10.57
C MET A 211 -0.42 -0.67 -9.37
N GLU A 212 -1.47 -0.79 -8.58
CA GLU A 212 -1.54 -1.63 -7.39
C GLU A 212 -2.32 -2.91 -7.73
N HIS A 213 -1.92 -4.03 -7.13
CA HIS A 213 -2.51 -5.36 -7.29
C HIS A 213 -2.26 -5.97 -8.65
N CYS A 214 -2.93 -5.55 -9.70
CA CYS A 214 -2.81 -6.09 -11.06
C CYS A 214 -3.01 -7.62 -11.13
N SER A 215 -3.78 -8.21 -10.20
CA SER A 215 -3.81 -9.64 -9.93
C SER A 215 -4.39 -10.49 -11.07
N LEU A 216 -5.05 -9.85 -12.05
CA LEU A 216 -5.61 -10.54 -13.23
C LEU A 216 -4.81 -10.24 -14.51
N MET A 217 -3.55 -9.83 -14.38
CA MET A 217 -2.69 -9.42 -15.50
C MET A 217 -2.37 -10.58 -16.44
N ASP A 218 -2.38 -10.30 -17.74
CA ASP A 218 -1.90 -11.19 -18.79
C ASP A 218 -0.51 -10.79 -19.33
N GLU A 219 0.08 -11.63 -20.18
CA GLU A 219 1.41 -11.41 -20.74
C GLU A 219 1.48 -10.17 -21.66
N GLU A 220 0.40 -9.87 -22.40
CA GLU A 220 0.32 -8.70 -23.25
C GLU A 220 0.34 -7.41 -22.41
N THR A 221 -0.45 -7.38 -21.34
CA THR A 221 -0.47 -6.26 -20.41
C THR A 221 0.89 -6.10 -19.69
N ALA A 222 1.52 -7.21 -19.31
CA ALA A 222 2.86 -7.17 -18.73
C ALA A 222 3.88 -6.54 -19.68
N GLN A 223 3.80 -6.84 -20.99
CA GLN A 223 4.67 -6.21 -21.98
C GLN A 223 4.36 -4.72 -22.13
N MET A 224 3.08 -4.33 -22.16
CA MET A 224 2.70 -2.90 -22.21
C MET A 224 3.21 -2.13 -21.00
N ILE A 225 3.18 -2.72 -19.80
CA ILE A 225 3.73 -2.15 -18.55
C ILE A 225 5.22 -1.87 -18.72
N ILE A 226 6.00 -2.83 -19.28
CA ILE A 226 7.44 -2.69 -19.52
C ILE A 226 7.71 -1.58 -20.54
N ASP A 227 6.99 -1.59 -21.66
CA ASP A 227 7.20 -0.66 -22.78
C ASP A 227 6.90 0.81 -22.40
N ASN A 228 6.08 1.02 -21.37
CA ASN A 228 5.67 2.35 -20.89
C ASN A 228 6.31 2.73 -19.54
N ASP A 229 7.28 1.95 -19.03
CA ASP A 229 7.96 2.16 -17.72
C ASP A 229 6.99 2.33 -16.53
N VAL A 230 5.86 1.64 -16.55
CA VAL A 230 4.90 1.63 -15.46
C VAL A 230 5.37 0.65 -14.38
N TYR A 231 5.26 1.02 -13.09
CA TYR A 231 5.54 0.09 -12.01
C TYR A 231 4.28 -0.63 -11.53
N VAL A 232 4.47 -1.79 -10.89
CA VAL A 232 3.39 -2.57 -10.27
C VAL A 232 3.77 -2.93 -8.84
N VAL A 233 2.85 -2.73 -7.90
CA VAL A 233 2.95 -3.22 -6.52
C VAL A 233 1.89 -4.31 -6.33
N PRO A 234 2.25 -5.60 -6.41
CA PRO A 234 1.26 -6.68 -6.57
C PRO A 234 0.49 -7.04 -5.29
N THR A 235 0.99 -6.71 -4.11
CA THR A 235 0.31 -6.93 -2.82
C THR A 235 -0.27 -8.34 -2.68
N PHE A 236 0.56 -9.36 -2.57
CA PHE A 236 0.10 -10.75 -2.51
C PHE A 236 -0.56 -11.10 -1.18
N CYS A 237 -0.18 -10.43 -0.09
CA CYS A 237 -0.68 -10.67 1.25
C CYS A 237 -2.21 -10.76 1.36
N PRO A 238 -3.02 -9.87 0.78
CA PRO A 238 -4.48 -9.92 0.88
C PRO A 238 -5.12 -11.20 0.33
N TYR A 239 -4.38 -11.95 -0.48
CA TYR A 239 -4.84 -13.17 -1.15
C TYR A 239 -4.21 -14.46 -0.61
N GLU A 240 -3.35 -14.34 0.41
CA GLU A 240 -2.70 -15.48 1.05
C GLU A 240 -3.46 -15.92 2.31
N GLU A 241 -3.30 -17.19 2.68
CA GLU A 241 -3.93 -17.73 3.89
C GLU A 241 -3.57 -16.94 5.15
N ALA A 242 -2.37 -16.37 5.22
CA ALA A 242 -1.92 -15.59 6.37
C ALA A 242 -2.79 -14.36 6.68
N VAL A 243 -3.52 -13.84 5.70
CA VAL A 243 -4.47 -12.72 5.86
C VAL A 243 -5.88 -13.22 6.20
N HIS A 244 -6.14 -14.50 5.98
CA HIS A 244 -7.43 -15.13 6.20
C HIS A 244 -7.62 -15.69 7.61
N TYR A 245 -6.60 -15.58 8.46
CA TYR A 245 -6.61 -16.14 9.82
C TYR A 245 -7.38 -15.31 10.84
N ASP A 246 -7.92 -14.16 10.48
CA ASP A 246 -8.84 -13.49 11.35
C ASP A 246 -10.24 -14.13 11.25
N PRO A 247 -10.66 -14.96 12.24
CA PRO A 247 -11.95 -15.65 12.18
C PRO A 247 -13.13 -14.70 12.14
N VAL A 248 -12.97 -13.47 12.63
CA VAL A 248 -14.03 -12.45 12.59
C VAL A 248 -14.13 -11.83 11.21
N MET A 249 -13.00 -11.59 10.53
CA MET A 249 -13.03 -11.23 9.11
C MET A 249 -13.68 -12.32 8.27
N ILE A 250 -13.30 -13.52 8.56
CA ILE A 250 -13.92 -14.70 8.00
C ILE A 250 -15.43 -14.68 8.32
N GLN A 251 -15.93 -14.34 9.43
CA GLN A 251 -17.35 -14.29 9.79
C GLN A 251 -18.12 -13.07 9.27
N THR A 252 -17.53 -11.92 9.15
CA THR A 252 -18.27 -10.66 8.88
C THR A 252 -18.27 -10.18 7.42
N LYS A 253 -17.37 -10.70 6.55
CA LYS A 253 -17.25 -10.25 5.14
C LYS A 253 -17.39 -11.32 4.09
N GLN A 254 -17.93 -12.39 4.41
CA GLN A 254 -17.45 -13.62 3.94
C GLN A 254 -18.00 -14.24 2.73
N GLU A 255 -19.30 -14.23 2.61
CA GLU A 255 -19.91 -14.95 1.50
C GLU A 255 -19.53 -14.28 0.18
N GLU A 256 -19.63 -12.96 0.12
CA GLU A 256 -19.31 -12.20 -1.09
C GLU A 256 -17.83 -12.23 -1.45
N TYR A 257 -16.94 -12.10 -0.47
CA TYR A 257 -15.50 -12.20 -0.70
C TYR A 257 -15.10 -13.60 -1.16
N ARG A 258 -15.56 -14.65 -0.49
CA ARG A 258 -15.29 -16.03 -0.90
C ARG A 258 -15.86 -16.34 -2.27
N ILE A 259 -17.06 -15.87 -2.59
CA ILE A 259 -17.67 -16.04 -3.92
C ILE A 259 -16.80 -15.38 -4.99
N LYS A 260 -16.31 -14.15 -4.74
CA LYS A 260 -15.42 -13.46 -5.69
C LYS A 260 -14.09 -14.18 -5.85
N LEU A 261 -13.44 -14.58 -4.75
CA LEU A 261 -12.19 -15.32 -4.80
C LEU A 261 -12.34 -16.65 -5.55
N GLU A 262 -13.39 -17.42 -5.28
CA GLU A 262 -13.63 -18.67 -5.97
C GLU A 262 -13.93 -18.45 -7.46
N TYR A 263 -14.71 -17.41 -7.80
CA TYR A 263 -15.01 -17.07 -9.20
C TYR A 263 -13.74 -16.69 -9.98
N TYR A 264 -12.84 -15.93 -9.36
CA TYR A 264 -11.62 -15.44 -10.00
C TYR A 264 -10.38 -16.32 -9.74
N LYS A 265 -10.50 -17.43 -9.04
CA LYS A 265 -9.40 -18.27 -8.57
C LYS A 265 -8.39 -18.63 -9.65
N ASP A 266 -8.85 -19.17 -10.77
CA ASP A 266 -7.99 -19.56 -11.88
C ASP A 266 -7.31 -18.35 -12.53
N ALA A 267 -8.03 -17.24 -12.66
CA ALA A 267 -7.50 -16.00 -13.19
C ALA A 267 -6.47 -15.35 -12.24
N LEU A 268 -6.70 -15.39 -10.94
CA LEU A 268 -5.73 -14.95 -9.92
C LEU A 268 -4.45 -15.79 -9.97
N GLN A 269 -4.58 -17.09 -10.11
CA GLN A 269 -3.43 -17.99 -10.23
C GLN A 269 -2.65 -17.71 -11.53
N ALA A 270 -3.35 -17.56 -12.66
CA ALA A 270 -2.72 -17.22 -13.94
C ALA A 270 -2.01 -15.87 -13.89
N GLY A 271 -2.68 -14.84 -13.36
CA GLY A 271 -2.08 -13.51 -13.20
C GLY A 271 -0.86 -13.51 -12.28
N ARG A 272 -0.87 -14.29 -11.21
CA ARG A 272 0.29 -14.46 -10.31
C ARG A 272 1.49 -15.08 -11.05
N GLU A 273 1.26 -16.08 -11.90
CA GLU A 273 2.32 -16.65 -12.74
C GLU A 273 2.87 -15.65 -13.76
N VAL A 274 2.03 -14.78 -14.34
CA VAL A 274 2.48 -13.69 -15.21
C VAL A 274 3.33 -12.70 -14.43
N ILE A 275 2.88 -12.22 -13.28
CA ILE A 275 3.63 -11.31 -12.41
C ILE A 275 4.98 -11.90 -12.01
N LYS A 276 5.00 -13.17 -11.62
CA LYS A 276 6.21 -13.90 -11.26
C LYS A 276 7.23 -13.95 -12.39
N ASN A 277 6.79 -14.15 -13.62
CA ASN A 277 7.67 -14.37 -14.77
C ASN A 277 8.00 -13.09 -15.56
N CYS A 278 7.23 -11.99 -15.37
CA CYS A 278 7.48 -10.73 -16.09
C CYS A 278 8.78 -10.05 -15.63
N LYS A 279 9.28 -9.16 -16.49
CA LYS A 279 10.40 -8.25 -16.17
C LYS A 279 9.91 -6.85 -15.77
N CYS A 280 8.67 -6.75 -15.34
CA CYS A 280 8.09 -5.51 -14.87
C CYS A 280 8.86 -4.94 -13.68
N LYS A 281 8.84 -3.64 -13.50
CA LYS A 281 9.30 -2.96 -12.30
C LYS A 281 8.32 -3.28 -11.16
N LEU A 282 8.64 -4.30 -10.37
CA LEU A 282 7.78 -4.75 -9.27
C LEU A 282 8.24 -4.15 -7.95
N GLY A 283 7.34 -3.44 -7.30
CA GLY A 283 7.50 -2.97 -5.93
C GLY A 283 6.98 -4.00 -4.92
N TYR A 284 7.51 -3.95 -3.71
CA TYR A 284 7.08 -4.71 -2.56
C TYR A 284 6.09 -3.88 -1.74
N GLY A 285 4.90 -4.39 -1.47
CA GLY A 285 3.89 -3.71 -0.66
C GLY A 285 2.86 -4.69 -0.13
N THR A 286 2.48 -4.55 1.13
CA THR A 286 1.68 -5.54 1.85
C THR A 286 0.19 -5.43 1.64
N ASP A 287 -0.35 -4.21 1.66
CA ASP A 287 -1.80 -3.97 1.69
C ASP A 287 -2.53 -4.83 2.75
N MET A 288 -1.92 -4.99 3.91
CA MET A 288 -2.52 -5.75 5.02
C MET A 288 -3.68 -4.98 5.65
N VAL A 289 -4.83 -5.00 4.99
CA VAL A 289 -6.06 -4.30 5.42
C VAL A 289 -6.96 -5.16 6.30
N ALA A 290 -6.61 -6.41 6.49
CA ALA A 290 -7.45 -7.42 7.14
C ALA A 290 -7.16 -7.60 8.63
N THR A 291 -6.16 -6.90 9.17
CA THR A 291 -5.71 -7.06 10.54
C THR A 291 -5.28 -5.73 11.16
N HIS A 292 -5.44 -5.60 12.47
CA HIS A 292 -4.88 -4.49 13.25
C HIS A 292 -3.32 -4.50 13.29
N GLN A 293 -2.70 -5.55 12.75
CA GLN A 293 -1.26 -5.75 12.64
C GLN A 293 -0.72 -5.34 11.26
N ASN A 294 -1.30 -4.34 10.64
CA ASN A 294 -0.94 -3.81 9.32
C ASN A 294 0.55 -3.41 9.17
N TYR A 295 1.26 -3.28 10.30
CA TYR A 295 2.69 -2.97 10.38
C TYR A 295 3.62 -4.18 10.24
N GLU A 296 3.08 -5.40 10.17
CA GLU A 296 3.87 -6.64 10.04
C GLU A 296 4.23 -6.92 8.58
N SER A 297 4.95 -5.99 7.97
CA SER A 297 5.30 -6.00 6.54
C SER A 297 6.09 -7.23 6.07
N GLY A 298 6.69 -7.98 6.97
CA GLY A 298 7.42 -9.21 6.65
C GLY A 298 6.55 -10.34 6.07
N TYR A 299 5.23 -10.31 6.25
CA TYR A 299 4.33 -11.32 5.68
C TYR A 299 4.25 -11.28 4.15
N GLU A 300 4.45 -10.13 3.53
CA GLU A 300 4.54 -10.05 2.06
C GLU A 300 5.79 -10.81 1.55
N PHE A 301 6.89 -10.83 2.32
CA PHE A 301 8.05 -11.65 1.97
C PHE A 301 7.69 -13.14 1.92
N LYS A 302 6.94 -13.62 2.91
CA LYS A 302 6.42 -14.98 2.91
C LYS A 302 5.59 -15.25 1.66
N ALA A 303 4.63 -14.40 1.35
CA ALA A 303 3.76 -14.53 0.18
C ALA A 303 4.55 -14.56 -1.14
N TRP A 304 5.57 -13.72 -1.30
CA TRP A 304 6.44 -13.73 -2.48
C TRP A 304 7.28 -14.99 -2.58
N MET A 305 7.85 -15.47 -1.45
CA MET A 305 8.65 -16.70 -1.43
C MET A 305 7.80 -17.92 -1.80
N GLU A 306 6.62 -18.05 -1.22
CA GLU A 306 5.67 -19.14 -1.51
C GLU A 306 5.15 -19.10 -2.95
N SER A 307 5.04 -17.91 -3.54
CA SER A 307 4.71 -17.72 -4.96
C SER A 307 5.90 -18.02 -5.91
N GLY A 308 7.09 -18.30 -5.37
CA GLY A 308 8.27 -18.63 -6.17
C GLY A 308 8.96 -17.42 -6.79
N MET A 309 8.78 -16.21 -6.25
CA MET A 309 9.46 -14.99 -6.72
C MET A 309 10.97 -15.00 -6.44
N GLY A 310 11.38 -15.73 -5.40
CA GLY A 310 12.78 -15.87 -4.97
C GLY A 310 13.30 -14.67 -4.18
N THR A 311 14.20 -14.95 -3.26
CA THR A 311 14.72 -14.01 -2.27
C THR A 311 15.30 -12.73 -2.87
N PHE A 312 16.22 -12.86 -3.84
CA PHE A 312 16.91 -11.68 -4.40
C PHE A 312 15.94 -10.71 -5.06
N ARG A 313 14.95 -11.21 -5.80
CA ARG A 313 13.95 -10.37 -6.44
C ARG A 313 13.10 -9.67 -5.41
N THR A 314 12.68 -10.37 -4.36
CA THR A 314 11.87 -9.83 -3.28
C THR A 314 12.62 -8.74 -2.50
N LEU A 315 13.88 -9.01 -2.10
CA LEU A 315 14.70 -8.01 -1.39
C LEU A 315 15.02 -6.80 -2.29
N HIS A 316 15.28 -7.02 -3.57
CA HIS A 316 15.49 -5.94 -4.53
C HIS A 316 14.24 -5.07 -4.71
N ALA A 317 13.06 -5.69 -4.74
CA ALA A 317 11.77 -4.99 -4.78
C ALA A 317 11.56 -4.16 -3.49
N ALA A 318 11.80 -4.76 -2.31
CA ALA A 318 11.61 -4.11 -1.02
C ALA A 318 12.68 -3.04 -0.68
N THR A 319 13.66 -2.84 -1.53
CA THR A 319 14.74 -1.86 -1.32
C THR A 319 14.92 -0.95 -2.53
N LYS A 320 15.74 -1.35 -3.51
CA LYS A 320 16.11 -0.51 -4.65
C LYS A 320 14.92 -0.12 -5.51
N VAL A 321 14.08 -1.08 -5.92
CA VAL A 321 12.92 -0.78 -6.79
C VAL A 321 11.92 0.12 -6.08
N ASN A 322 11.62 -0.17 -4.80
CA ASN A 322 10.73 0.70 -4.03
C ASN A 322 11.31 2.11 -3.86
N SER A 323 12.63 2.28 -3.70
CA SER A 323 13.21 3.61 -3.63
C SER A 323 13.02 4.40 -4.94
N GLU A 324 13.09 3.73 -6.09
CA GLU A 324 12.81 4.32 -7.41
C GLU A 324 11.31 4.69 -7.56
N ILE A 325 10.41 3.79 -7.14
CA ILE A 325 8.96 4.05 -7.13
C ILE A 325 8.62 5.28 -6.27
N LEU A 326 9.30 5.43 -5.16
CA LEU A 326 9.10 6.56 -4.23
C LEU A 326 9.86 7.83 -4.65
N GLN A 327 10.65 7.80 -5.73
CA GLN A 327 11.51 8.90 -6.17
C GLN A 327 12.53 9.32 -5.09
N LEU A 328 13.07 8.35 -4.37
CA LEU A 328 14.04 8.51 -3.29
C LEU A 328 15.34 7.73 -3.54
N GLU A 329 15.57 7.22 -4.75
CA GLU A 329 16.71 6.37 -5.12
C GLU A 329 18.07 7.03 -4.88
N ASP A 330 18.13 8.34 -4.91
CA ASP A 330 19.34 9.10 -4.58
C ASP A 330 19.65 9.12 -3.07
N LYS A 331 18.68 8.74 -2.23
CA LYS A 331 18.77 8.86 -0.76
C LYS A 331 18.74 7.53 -0.02
N ILE A 332 18.01 6.54 -0.52
CA ILE A 332 17.75 5.26 0.13
C ILE A 332 17.76 4.09 -0.86
N GLY A 333 17.49 2.88 -0.39
CA GLY A 333 17.30 1.68 -1.21
C GLY A 333 18.56 0.89 -1.50
N THR A 334 19.75 1.47 -1.31
CA THR A 334 21.05 0.79 -1.42
C THR A 334 22.02 1.29 -0.35
N LEU A 335 23.01 0.47 0.00
CA LEU A 335 24.09 0.85 0.93
C LEU A 335 25.27 1.43 0.15
N GLU A 336 25.21 2.72 -0.14
CA GLU A 336 26.20 3.44 -0.92
C GLU A 336 26.63 4.73 -0.23
N PRO A 337 27.90 5.17 -0.39
CA PRO A 337 28.34 6.46 0.11
C PRO A 337 27.50 7.61 -0.43
N GLY A 338 27.07 8.49 0.47
CA GLY A 338 26.23 9.65 0.13
C GLY A 338 24.74 9.45 0.34
N LYS A 339 24.28 8.22 0.53
CA LYS A 339 22.89 7.91 0.90
C LYS A 339 22.71 7.89 2.42
N TYR A 340 21.46 7.92 2.85
CA TYR A 340 21.13 7.75 4.26
C TYR A 340 21.55 6.36 4.75
N ALA A 341 22.03 6.28 5.97
CA ALA A 341 22.34 5.02 6.62
C ALA A 341 21.03 4.39 7.16
N ASP A 342 20.21 3.90 6.22
CA ASP A 342 19.04 3.08 6.47
C ASP A 342 19.46 1.62 6.32
N ILE A 343 19.55 0.90 7.44
CA ILE A 343 20.11 -0.45 7.51
C ILE A 343 19.18 -1.34 8.33
N ALA A 344 18.95 -2.56 7.88
CA ALA A 344 18.32 -3.61 8.67
C ALA A 344 19.17 -4.87 8.69
N ALA A 345 19.08 -5.68 9.76
CA ALA A 345 19.77 -6.96 9.83
C ALA A 345 18.86 -8.07 10.37
N TRP A 346 19.07 -9.28 9.85
CA TRP A 346 18.21 -10.43 10.00
C TRP A 346 19.02 -11.64 10.43
N LYS A 347 18.59 -12.33 11.49
CA LYS A 347 19.28 -13.54 11.98
C LYS A 347 18.82 -14.82 11.30
N ARG A 348 17.58 -14.83 10.83
CA ARG A 348 17.04 -15.97 10.08
C ARG A 348 17.58 -15.98 8.66
N ASP A 349 17.65 -17.15 8.06
CA ASP A 349 18.19 -17.34 6.70
C ASP A 349 17.20 -16.78 5.65
N LEU A 350 17.52 -15.63 5.10
CA LEU A 350 16.72 -14.96 4.05
C LEU A 350 16.57 -15.81 2.78
N MET A 351 17.46 -16.79 2.55
CA MET A 351 17.44 -17.59 1.33
C MET A 351 16.44 -18.75 1.38
N THR A 352 16.17 -19.26 2.57
CA THR A 352 15.39 -20.49 2.74
C THR A 352 14.18 -20.34 3.67
N ASP A 353 14.18 -19.33 4.53
CA ASP A 353 13.12 -19.14 5.52
C ASP A 353 12.12 -18.05 5.07
N PRO A 354 10.88 -18.41 4.69
CA PRO A 354 9.86 -17.44 4.27
C PRO A 354 9.45 -16.48 5.39
N TYR A 355 9.74 -16.79 6.64
CA TYR A 355 9.44 -15.93 7.80
C TYR A 355 10.65 -15.06 8.22
N ALA A 356 11.72 -15.02 7.42
CA ALA A 356 12.94 -14.35 7.83
C ALA A 356 12.77 -12.84 8.08
N LEU A 357 11.91 -12.14 7.32
CA LEU A 357 11.63 -10.72 7.53
C LEU A 357 10.66 -10.43 8.70
N LEU A 358 10.24 -11.43 9.46
CA LEU A 358 9.49 -11.25 10.70
C LEU A 358 10.40 -11.16 11.93
N ASP A 359 11.71 -11.38 11.79
CA ASP A 359 12.69 -11.38 12.91
C ASP A 359 13.82 -10.39 12.65
N CYS A 360 13.50 -9.10 12.73
CA CYS A 360 14.47 -8.02 12.60
C CYS A 360 15.34 -7.95 13.85
N ALA A 361 16.65 -8.14 13.70
CA ALA A 361 17.61 -8.12 14.79
C ALA A 361 18.26 -6.74 15.01
N PHE A 362 18.27 -5.90 13.98
CA PHE A 362 18.86 -4.56 14.03
C PHE A 362 18.17 -3.65 13.01
N VAL A 363 17.93 -2.41 13.41
CA VAL A 363 17.43 -1.37 12.49
C VAL A 363 18.10 -0.03 12.79
N MET A 364 18.54 0.60 11.70
CA MET A 364 19.07 1.97 11.69
C MET A 364 18.34 2.78 10.63
N LYS A 365 17.92 4.00 10.96
CA LYS A 365 17.35 4.95 10.01
C LYS A 365 18.09 6.28 10.11
N GLU A 366 18.61 6.77 8.99
CA GLU A 366 19.36 8.02 8.91
C GLU A 366 20.56 8.07 9.91
N GLY A 367 21.20 6.91 10.13
CA GLY A 367 22.34 6.78 11.04
C GLY A 367 21.98 6.67 12.53
N VAL A 368 20.71 6.65 12.87
CA VAL A 368 20.23 6.47 14.25
C VAL A 368 19.73 5.04 14.43
N ILE A 369 20.24 4.34 15.47
CA ILE A 369 19.81 2.98 15.83
C ILE A 369 18.51 3.06 16.62
N TYR A 370 17.55 2.20 16.26
CA TYR A 370 16.28 2.09 16.94
C TYR A 370 16.09 0.70 17.55
N PRO A 371 15.28 0.57 18.62
CA PRO A 371 14.95 -0.74 19.17
C PRO A 371 14.20 -1.59 18.13
N THR A 372 14.51 -2.88 18.11
CA THR A 372 13.73 -3.87 17.38
C THR A 372 12.73 -4.55 18.31
N GLU A 373 11.58 -4.94 17.77
CA GLU A 373 10.60 -5.77 18.45
C GLU A 373 10.35 -7.02 17.60
N LYS A 374 10.08 -8.14 18.26
CA LYS A 374 9.67 -9.36 17.56
C LYS A 374 8.31 -9.14 16.91
N CYS A 375 8.16 -9.75 15.74
CA CYS A 375 6.85 -9.82 15.10
C CYS A 375 5.84 -10.46 16.05
N GLU A 376 4.67 -9.87 16.11
CA GLU A 376 3.52 -10.48 16.76
C GLU A 376 2.98 -11.54 15.79
N GLU A 377 2.79 -12.78 16.28
CA GLU A 377 2.07 -13.77 15.50
C GLU A 377 0.69 -13.18 15.17
N LEU A 378 0.24 -13.34 13.92
CA LEU A 378 -1.11 -12.93 13.55
C LEU A 378 -2.06 -13.72 14.45
N THR A 379 -2.67 -13.03 15.39
CA THR A 379 -3.60 -13.67 16.33
C THR A 379 -4.97 -13.79 15.68
N ASP A 380 -5.54 -14.98 15.89
CA ASP A 380 -6.94 -15.29 15.58
C ASP A 380 -7.93 -14.33 16.27
#